data_39ac8d785e556306d32d4e58cfaa7fdb
#
_entry.id   39ac8d785e556306d32d4e58cfaa7fdb
#
_cell.length_a   1.000
_cell.length_b   1.000
_cell.length_c   1.000
_cell.angle_alpha   90.00
_cell.angle_beta   90.00
_cell.angle_gamma   90.00
#
_symmetry.space_group_name_H-M   'P 1'
#
loop_
_entity.id
_entity.type
_entity.pdbx_description
1 polymer ?
#
loop_
_entity_poly.entity_id
_entity_poly.type
_entity_poly.pdbx_seq_one_letter_code
_entity_poly.pdbx_strand_id
1 'polypeptide(L)'
;FQDDNCAVSMIFGIIKALIDSGYQPRYTIAVCALAAEEWGVCDSKFDWSTGAWNQVFRVHPEWQGRVIADLNFELPAHAHNTQDAIRSTYESADFLKHFCENITVPKEAYPDGLTVLAPIETWSDDFSIAISGIPSTVNDFSAGPFMETHYHSQYDNEEFYQEAVYRFHHELYTRLLVTLDQLTLPPLDFSRHFLAMKSSVADCLAAQSNAPAEVLEEIPALLESISKVCESADLLYEKIQEINNHTVSADFPMVSGLSSKLLHIFRKMQDYFVRLDWQDAVFFPHSAASLLPSD
;
A
#
# COMPACT_ATOMS: atom_id res chain seq x y z
N PHE A 1 -17.70 -10.32 12.69
CA PHE A 1 -18.18 -8.91 12.76
C PHE A 1 -17.09 -7.94 12.34
N GLN A 2 -15.96 -7.95 13.03
CA GLN A 2 -14.85 -7.08 12.71
C GLN A 2 -14.17 -7.54 11.42
N ASP A 3 -13.89 -8.84 11.33
CA ASP A 3 -13.17 -9.48 10.26
C ASP A 3 -14.15 -10.21 9.31
N ASP A 4 -14.47 -9.65 8.13
CA ASP A 4 -14.17 -8.26 7.77
C ASP A 4 -15.45 -7.54 7.32
N ASN A 5 -16.59 -7.88 7.96
CA ASN A 5 -17.89 -7.28 7.65
C ASN A 5 -17.93 -5.75 7.89
N CYS A 6 -17.14 -5.26 8.85
CA CYS A 6 -17.09 -3.83 9.10
C CYS A 6 -16.39 -3.07 7.96
N ALA A 7 -15.35 -3.63 7.32
CA ALA A 7 -14.74 -3.03 6.15
C ALA A 7 -15.69 -3.04 4.95
N VAL A 8 -16.36 -4.16 4.69
CA VAL A 8 -17.39 -4.24 3.64
C VAL A 8 -18.47 -3.16 3.86
N SER A 9 -18.93 -3.01 5.10
CA SER A 9 -19.93 -1.98 5.45
C SER A 9 -19.39 -0.57 5.26
N MET A 10 -18.13 -0.33 5.59
CA MET A 10 -17.45 0.97 5.39
C MET A 10 -17.38 1.33 3.91
N ILE A 11 -16.97 0.40 3.05
CA ILE A 11 -16.91 0.62 1.61
C ILE A 11 -18.29 1.04 1.07
N PHE A 12 -19.34 0.32 1.42
CA PHE A 12 -20.71 0.69 1.01
C PHE A 12 -21.14 2.04 1.55
N GLY A 13 -20.78 2.38 2.79
CA GLY A 13 -21.02 3.67 3.39
C GLY A 13 -20.35 4.82 2.62
N ILE A 14 -19.09 4.67 2.27
CA ILE A 14 -18.31 5.64 1.48
C ILE A 14 -18.98 5.85 0.11
N ILE A 15 -19.25 4.77 -0.61
CA ILE A 15 -19.87 4.86 -1.95
C ILE A 15 -21.26 5.49 -1.88
N LYS A 16 -22.06 5.10 -0.89
CA LYS A 16 -23.37 5.72 -0.68
C LYS A 16 -23.25 7.22 -0.44
N ALA A 17 -22.31 7.66 0.38
CA ALA A 17 -22.10 9.08 0.65
C ALA A 17 -21.69 9.85 -0.62
N LEU A 18 -20.85 9.29 -1.46
CA LEU A 18 -20.47 9.88 -2.75
C LEU A 18 -21.69 10.00 -3.68
N ILE A 19 -22.50 8.95 -3.79
CA ILE A 19 -23.71 8.97 -4.62
C ILE A 19 -24.73 10.01 -4.09
N ASP A 20 -25.01 9.99 -2.79
CA ASP A 20 -25.97 10.89 -2.17
C ASP A 20 -25.56 12.37 -2.27
N SER A 21 -24.25 12.65 -2.25
CA SER A 21 -23.70 14.00 -2.46
C SER A 21 -23.72 14.45 -3.92
N GLY A 22 -24.03 13.57 -4.85
CA GLY A 22 -23.96 13.84 -6.29
C GLY A 22 -22.53 13.96 -6.83
N TYR A 23 -21.54 13.41 -6.11
CA TYR A 23 -20.14 13.42 -6.56
C TYR A 23 -19.99 12.73 -7.93
N GLN A 24 -19.26 13.37 -8.82
CA GLN A 24 -18.96 12.84 -10.14
C GLN A 24 -17.46 12.51 -10.21
N PRO A 25 -17.09 11.25 -10.08
CA PRO A 25 -15.68 10.88 -10.08
C PRO A 25 -15.07 11.07 -11.47
N ARG A 26 -13.83 11.49 -11.49
CA ARG A 26 -13.02 11.62 -12.71
C ARG A 26 -12.54 10.27 -13.22
N TYR A 27 -12.18 9.38 -12.29
CA TYR A 27 -11.81 8.00 -12.58
C TYR A 27 -12.97 7.06 -12.23
N THR A 28 -12.97 5.88 -12.84
CA THR A 28 -13.87 4.81 -12.39
C THR A 28 -13.47 4.35 -11.00
N ILE A 29 -14.43 4.33 -10.08
CA ILE A 29 -14.27 3.73 -8.76
C ILE A 29 -14.81 2.31 -8.83
N ALA A 30 -13.96 1.31 -8.67
CA ALA A 30 -14.35 -0.09 -8.59
C ALA A 30 -14.44 -0.50 -7.12
N VAL A 31 -15.52 -1.17 -6.75
CA VAL A 31 -15.71 -1.76 -5.42
C VAL A 31 -15.54 -3.26 -5.55
N CYS A 32 -14.61 -3.81 -4.79
CA CYS A 32 -14.34 -5.24 -4.77
C CYS A 32 -14.63 -5.80 -3.37
N ALA A 33 -15.64 -6.64 -3.26
CA ALA A 33 -15.84 -7.50 -2.10
C ALA A 33 -15.24 -8.86 -2.45
N LEU A 34 -14.00 -9.07 -2.02
CA LEU A 34 -13.24 -10.25 -2.37
C LEU A 34 -13.52 -11.39 -1.39
N ALA A 35 -13.47 -12.61 -1.87
CA ALA A 35 -13.61 -13.80 -1.05
C ALA A 35 -12.28 -14.56 -0.98
N ALA A 36 -12.12 -15.38 0.04
CA ALA A 36 -10.95 -16.22 0.22
C ALA A 36 -9.64 -15.43 0.37
N GLU A 37 -9.69 -14.36 1.15
CA GLU A 37 -8.50 -13.60 1.56
C GLU A 37 -7.54 -14.51 2.32
N GLU A 38 -8.02 -15.33 3.23
CA GLU A 38 -7.31 -16.27 4.10
C GLU A 38 -6.74 -17.52 3.38
N TRP A 39 -6.84 -17.59 2.05
CA TRP A 39 -6.45 -18.78 1.28
C TRP A 39 -5.36 -18.44 0.27
N GLY A 40 -4.27 -19.22 0.30
CA GLY A 40 -3.19 -19.11 -0.65
C GLY A 40 -3.55 -19.62 -2.06
N VAL A 41 -2.85 -19.13 -3.07
CA VAL A 41 -2.99 -19.54 -4.47
C VAL A 41 -1.93 -20.57 -4.82
N CYS A 42 -2.35 -21.81 -5.08
CA CYS A 42 -1.44 -22.85 -5.55
C CYS A 42 -0.76 -22.44 -6.88
N ASP A 43 0.50 -22.80 -7.00
CA ASP A 43 1.33 -22.53 -8.18
C ASP A 43 1.55 -21.04 -8.50
N SER A 44 1.31 -20.16 -7.56
CA SER A 44 1.71 -18.75 -7.68
C SER A 44 3.08 -18.51 -7.05
N LYS A 45 3.76 -17.46 -7.52
CA LYS A 45 5.01 -17.00 -6.92
C LYS A 45 4.80 -16.47 -5.50
N PHE A 46 3.60 -15.96 -5.25
CA PHE A 46 3.16 -15.41 -3.99
C PHE A 46 1.82 -16.06 -3.67
N ASP A 47 1.78 -17.00 -2.76
CA ASP A 47 0.60 -17.81 -2.50
C ASP A 47 -0.27 -17.20 -1.38
N TRP A 48 -0.71 -15.97 -1.55
CA TRP A 48 -1.54 -15.32 -0.57
C TRP A 48 -2.75 -14.61 -1.20
N SER A 49 -3.84 -14.46 -0.42
CA SER A 49 -5.07 -13.75 -0.79
C SER A 49 -5.64 -14.18 -2.14
N THR A 50 -6.19 -15.40 -2.18
CA THR A 50 -6.69 -16.02 -3.42
C THR A 50 -7.67 -15.13 -4.18
N GLY A 51 -8.57 -14.43 -3.47
CA GLY A 51 -9.55 -13.53 -4.08
C GLY A 51 -8.89 -12.38 -4.82
N ALA A 52 -8.05 -11.62 -4.14
CA ALA A 52 -7.34 -10.48 -4.69
C ALA A 52 -6.41 -10.90 -5.84
N TRP A 53 -5.65 -11.98 -5.64
CA TRP A 53 -4.77 -12.49 -6.69
C TRP A 53 -5.55 -12.87 -7.96
N ASN A 54 -6.63 -13.64 -7.82
CA ASN A 54 -7.47 -14.00 -8.97
C ASN A 54 -8.08 -12.76 -9.63
N GLN A 55 -8.50 -11.78 -8.86
CA GLN A 55 -9.09 -10.54 -9.37
C GLN A 55 -8.14 -9.85 -10.35
N VAL A 56 -6.87 -9.65 -9.96
CA VAL A 56 -5.92 -8.85 -10.74
C VAL A 56 -5.07 -9.65 -11.74
N PHE A 57 -4.95 -10.96 -11.56
CA PHE A 57 -4.15 -11.80 -12.49
C PHE A 57 -4.99 -12.62 -13.46
N ARG A 58 -6.27 -12.91 -13.14
CA ARG A 58 -7.11 -13.78 -13.97
C ARG A 58 -8.39 -13.12 -14.45
N VAL A 59 -9.11 -12.42 -13.57
CA VAL A 59 -10.42 -11.85 -13.91
C VAL A 59 -10.25 -10.51 -14.63
N HIS A 60 -9.43 -9.63 -14.11
CA HIS A 60 -9.16 -8.29 -14.63
C HIS A 60 -7.66 -7.98 -14.80
N PRO A 61 -6.93 -8.79 -15.58
CA PRO A 61 -5.51 -8.53 -15.83
C PRO A 61 -5.26 -7.21 -16.55
N GLU A 62 -6.27 -6.64 -17.20
CA GLU A 62 -6.22 -5.33 -17.86
C GLU A 62 -6.18 -4.15 -16.88
N TRP A 63 -6.44 -4.37 -15.60
CA TRP A 63 -6.29 -3.33 -14.56
C TRP A 63 -4.83 -2.96 -14.31
N GLN A 64 -3.93 -3.89 -14.53
CA GLN A 64 -2.50 -3.68 -14.42
C GLN A 64 -2.05 -2.55 -15.36
N GLY A 65 -1.38 -1.53 -14.82
CA GLY A 65 -0.97 -0.35 -15.56
C GLY A 65 -2.09 0.66 -15.89
N ARG A 66 -3.27 0.50 -15.28
CA ARG A 66 -4.42 1.42 -15.43
C ARG A 66 -4.99 1.89 -14.12
N VAL A 67 -5.07 1.03 -13.11
CA VAL A 67 -5.55 1.40 -11.78
C VAL A 67 -4.48 2.22 -11.07
N ILE A 68 -4.85 3.41 -10.63
CA ILE A 68 -3.91 4.39 -10.05
C ILE A 68 -3.68 4.18 -8.56
N ALA A 69 -4.62 3.56 -7.87
CA ALA A 69 -4.51 3.24 -6.46
C ALA A 69 -5.52 2.14 -6.07
N ASP A 70 -5.15 1.36 -5.09
CA ASP A 70 -5.99 0.46 -4.33
C ASP A 70 -6.04 0.93 -2.88
N LEU A 71 -7.25 0.92 -2.31
CA LEU A 71 -7.50 1.21 -0.90
C LEU A 71 -8.09 -0.06 -0.29
N ASN A 72 -7.26 -0.85 0.36
CA ASN A 72 -7.67 -2.01 1.11
C ASN A 72 -8.06 -1.65 2.54
N PHE A 73 -9.02 -2.35 3.10
CA PHE A 73 -9.51 -2.10 4.45
C PHE A 73 -9.60 -3.41 5.22
N GLU A 74 -9.03 -3.38 6.42
CA GLU A 74 -9.01 -4.49 7.35
C GLU A 74 -9.45 -4.01 8.73
N LEU A 75 -10.46 -4.65 9.31
CA LEU A 75 -10.86 -4.44 10.70
C LEU A 75 -11.00 -2.95 11.11
N PRO A 76 -11.62 -2.06 10.30
CA PRO A 76 -11.52 -0.62 10.51
C PRO A 76 -12.40 -0.08 11.65
N ALA A 77 -13.08 -0.92 12.41
CA ALA A 77 -14.10 -0.49 13.37
C ALA A 77 -13.60 -0.41 14.82
N HIS A 78 -12.30 -0.62 15.07
CA HIS A 78 -11.67 -0.40 16.38
C HIS A 78 -10.22 0.06 16.23
N ALA A 79 -9.68 0.69 17.27
CA ALA A 79 -8.28 1.10 17.29
C ALA A 79 -7.37 -0.07 17.62
N HIS A 80 -6.41 -0.35 16.75
CA HIS A 80 -5.38 -1.37 16.98
C HIS A 80 -4.22 -0.85 17.84
N ASN A 81 -3.97 0.47 17.77
CA ASN A 81 -2.94 1.18 18.52
C ASN A 81 -3.46 2.53 19.02
N THR A 82 -2.65 3.25 19.81
CA THR A 82 -2.96 4.64 20.21
C THR A 82 -2.73 5.64 19.08
N GLN A 83 -1.95 5.27 18.08
CA GLN A 83 -1.73 6.02 16.85
C GLN A 83 -2.25 5.21 15.67
N ASP A 84 -3.03 5.83 14.80
CA ASP A 84 -3.45 5.20 13.54
C ASP A 84 -2.35 5.23 12.50
N ALA A 85 -2.41 4.30 11.53
CA ALA A 85 -1.48 4.28 10.42
C ALA A 85 -2.14 3.90 9.10
N ILE A 86 -1.68 4.54 8.02
CA ILE A 86 -1.89 4.05 6.66
C ILE A 86 -0.60 3.37 6.22
N ARG A 87 -0.66 2.08 5.95
CA ARG A 87 0.46 1.33 5.38
C ARG A 87 0.37 1.35 3.87
N SER A 88 1.48 1.55 3.17
CA SER A 88 1.49 1.66 1.71
C SER A 88 2.74 1.08 1.08
N THR A 89 2.71 0.92 -0.24
CA THR A 89 3.95 0.74 -1.00
C THR A 89 4.87 1.94 -0.82
N TYR A 90 6.18 1.74 -0.96
CA TYR A 90 7.17 2.82 -0.76
C TYR A 90 6.86 4.07 -1.59
N GLU A 91 6.45 3.87 -2.82
CA GLU A 91 6.25 4.92 -3.81
C GLU A 91 5.10 5.87 -3.47
N SER A 92 4.11 5.40 -2.69
CA SER A 92 2.96 6.21 -2.27
C SER A 92 3.18 6.92 -0.92
N ALA A 93 4.20 6.53 -0.17
CA ALA A 93 4.37 6.97 1.22
C ALA A 93 4.52 8.49 1.37
N ASP A 94 5.21 9.15 0.46
CA ASP A 94 5.44 10.60 0.58
C ASP A 94 4.17 11.41 0.31
N PHE A 95 3.42 11.03 -0.70
CA PHE A 95 2.09 11.59 -0.96
C PHE A 95 1.16 11.41 0.25
N LEU A 96 1.11 10.22 0.82
CA LEU A 96 0.27 9.93 1.98
C LEU A 96 0.68 10.72 3.22
N LYS A 97 1.99 10.92 3.46
CA LYS A 97 2.45 11.79 4.54
C LYS A 97 1.92 13.22 4.41
N HIS A 98 2.05 13.81 3.22
CA HIS A 98 1.51 15.14 2.96
C HIS A 98 -0.02 15.19 3.08
N PHE A 99 -0.71 14.14 2.65
CA PHE A 99 -2.15 14.01 2.84
C PHE A 99 -2.51 13.99 4.34
N CYS A 100 -1.83 13.17 5.15
CA CYS A 100 -2.08 13.03 6.57
C CYS A 100 -1.82 14.31 7.36
N GLU A 101 -0.88 15.17 6.94
CA GLU A 101 -0.61 16.47 7.58
C GLU A 101 -1.84 17.39 7.60
N ASN A 102 -2.79 17.18 6.69
CA ASN A 102 -4.03 17.96 6.57
C ASN A 102 -5.25 17.28 7.20
N ILE A 103 -5.04 16.18 7.92
CA ILE A 103 -6.10 15.42 8.58
C ILE A 103 -6.14 15.77 10.07
N THR A 104 -7.31 16.16 10.55
CA THR A 104 -7.56 16.33 11.98
C THR A 104 -7.96 14.99 12.58
N VAL A 105 -7.15 14.46 13.46
CA VAL A 105 -7.41 13.17 14.13
C VAL A 105 -8.13 13.41 15.45
N PRO A 106 -9.34 12.84 15.65
CA PRO A 106 -10.04 12.93 16.94
C PRO A 106 -9.27 12.21 18.05
N LYS A 107 -9.09 12.88 19.20
CA LYS A 107 -8.37 12.31 20.33
C LYS A 107 -9.04 11.10 20.95
N GLU A 108 -10.36 11.02 20.83
CA GLU A 108 -11.15 9.86 21.28
C GLU A 108 -10.97 8.63 20.39
N ALA A 109 -10.55 8.82 19.13
CA ALA A 109 -10.21 7.72 18.22
C ALA A 109 -8.73 7.33 18.37
N TYR A 110 -7.85 8.29 18.16
CA TYR A 110 -6.40 8.08 18.17
C TYR A 110 -5.67 9.21 18.89
N PRO A 111 -5.37 9.07 20.20
CA PRO A 111 -4.74 10.11 21.00
C PRO A 111 -3.36 10.54 20.49
N ASP A 112 -2.61 9.64 19.86
CA ASP A 112 -1.27 9.88 19.35
C ASP A 112 -1.25 10.24 17.84
N GLY A 113 -2.44 10.37 17.22
CA GLY A 113 -2.56 10.88 15.85
C GLY A 113 -2.50 9.82 14.77
N LEU A 114 -2.04 10.21 13.58
CA LEU A 114 -2.00 9.41 12.36
C LEU A 114 -0.58 9.42 11.77
N THR A 115 -0.12 8.29 11.26
CA THR A 115 1.18 8.15 10.60
C THR A 115 1.07 7.36 9.28
N VAL A 116 2.19 7.27 8.55
CA VAL A 116 2.31 6.45 7.34
C VAL A 116 3.44 5.47 7.52
N LEU A 117 3.15 4.20 7.27
CA LEU A 117 4.10 3.11 7.31
C LEU A 117 4.38 2.60 5.88
N ALA A 118 5.58 2.13 5.63
CA ALA A 118 5.98 1.48 4.39
C ALA A 118 7.15 0.52 4.65
N PRO A 119 7.21 -0.60 3.93
CA PRO A 119 6.30 -1.04 2.87
C PRO A 119 4.99 -1.63 3.40
N ILE A 120 4.12 -2.04 2.46
CA ILE A 120 3.03 -2.99 2.76
C ILE A 120 3.63 -4.33 3.19
N GLU A 121 2.84 -5.09 3.92
CA GLU A 121 3.19 -6.44 4.36
C GLU A 121 2.39 -7.50 3.58
N THR A 122 2.69 -8.77 3.79
CA THR A 122 2.06 -9.86 3.03
C THR A 122 0.75 -10.38 3.66
N TRP A 123 0.12 -9.59 4.50
CA TRP A 123 -0.93 -10.07 5.40
C TRP A 123 -2.36 -9.90 4.88
N SER A 124 -2.54 -9.23 3.73
CA SER A 124 -3.87 -8.96 3.21
C SER A 124 -3.88 -8.78 1.69
N ASP A 125 -5.03 -8.50 1.15
CA ASP A 125 -5.35 -8.35 -0.27
C ASP A 125 -4.48 -7.30 -0.99
N ASP A 126 -4.11 -6.21 -0.28
CA ASP A 126 -3.28 -5.12 -0.81
C ASP A 126 -1.93 -5.61 -1.35
N PHE A 127 -1.33 -6.64 -0.73
CA PHE A 127 -0.08 -7.21 -1.22
C PHE A 127 -0.27 -7.91 -2.59
N SER A 128 -1.28 -8.76 -2.73
CA SER A 128 -1.59 -9.43 -3.99
C SER A 128 -1.91 -8.44 -5.11
N ILE A 129 -2.59 -7.33 -4.77
CA ILE A 129 -2.89 -6.25 -5.70
C ILE A 129 -1.63 -5.47 -6.08
N ALA A 130 -0.78 -5.12 -5.09
CA ALA A 130 0.45 -4.37 -5.34
C ALA A 130 1.42 -5.10 -6.26
N ILE A 131 1.66 -6.39 -6.05
CA ILE A 131 2.56 -7.17 -6.91
C ILE A 131 2.07 -7.32 -8.35
N SER A 132 0.79 -7.07 -8.61
CA SER A 132 0.25 -6.98 -9.97
C SER A 132 0.65 -5.69 -10.69
N GLY A 133 1.13 -4.69 -9.96
CA GLY A 133 1.49 -3.37 -10.48
C GLY A 133 0.44 -2.29 -10.22
N ILE A 134 -0.38 -2.44 -9.19
CA ILE A 134 -1.35 -1.46 -8.71
C ILE A 134 -0.86 -0.91 -7.38
N PRO A 135 -0.58 0.40 -7.23
CA PRO A 135 -0.17 0.99 -5.97
C PRO A 135 -1.23 0.78 -4.89
N SER A 136 -0.88 0.18 -3.76
CA SER A 136 -1.85 -0.25 -2.75
C SER A 136 -1.56 0.33 -1.39
N THR A 137 -2.64 0.49 -0.60
CA THR A 137 -2.61 0.91 0.79
C THR A 137 -3.56 0.06 1.61
N VAL A 138 -3.27 -0.08 2.89
CA VAL A 138 -4.15 -0.70 3.89
C VAL A 138 -4.10 0.09 5.19
N ASN A 139 -5.20 0.11 5.96
CA ASN A 139 -5.17 0.66 7.31
C ASN A 139 -4.39 -0.26 8.26
N ASP A 140 -3.90 0.28 9.38
CA ASP A 140 -3.26 -0.56 10.41
C ASP A 140 -4.29 -1.46 11.11
N PHE A 141 -3.98 -2.76 11.24
CA PHE A 141 -4.88 -3.75 11.85
C PHE A 141 -4.15 -4.84 12.65
N SER A 142 -2.85 -4.72 12.81
CA SER A 142 -1.97 -5.82 13.22
C SER A 142 -1.75 -5.97 14.72
N ALA A 143 -2.37 -5.14 15.57
CA ALA A 143 -2.09 -5.14 17.00
C ALA A 143 -3.35 -4.98 17.87
N GLY A 144 -3.16 -5.10 19.18
CA GLY A 144 -4.17 -4.83 20.17
C GLY A 144 -4.92 -6.07 20.70
N PRO A 145 -5.73 -5.88 21.76
CA PRO A 145 -6.38 -6.99 22.48
C PRO A 145 -7.35 -7.81 21.63
N PHE A 146 -7.95 -7.22 20.60
CA PHE A 146 -8.81 -7.94 19.66
C PHE A 146 -8.05 -9.07 18.97
N MET A 147 -6.84 -8.79 18.47
CA MET A 147 -6.00 -9.77 17.77
C MET A 147 -5.62 -10.95 18.66
N GLU A 148 -5.47 -10.71 19.97
CA GLU A 148 -5.10 -11.76 20.93
C GLU A 148 -6.29 -12.63 21.39
N THR A 149 -7.52 -12.12 21.32
CA THR A 149 -8.67 -12.72 22.00
C THR A 149 -9.84 -13.07 21.10
N HIS A 150 -10.07 -12.34 20.00
CA HIS A 150 -11.26 -12.43 19.16
C HIS A 150 -10.97 -12.76 17.71
N TYR A 151 -9.83 -12.28 17.19
CA TYR A 151 -9.45 -12.45 15.80
C TYR A 151 -9.41 -13.93 15.39
N HIS A 152 -9.90 -14.23 14.19
CA HIS A 152 -10.01 -15.59 13.63
C HIS A 152 -10.75 -16.59 14.54
N SER A 153 -11.72 -16.14 15.31
CA SER A 153 -12.48 -17.00 16.22
C SER A 153 -13.98 -16.75 16.17
N GLN A 154 -14.73 -17.66 16.75
CA GLN A 154 -16.19 -17.49 16.95
C GLN A 154 -16.55 -16.32 17.89
N TYR A 155 -15.58 -15.70 18.53
CA TYR A 155 -15.77 -14.58 19.44
C TYR A 155 -15.65 -13.23 18.73
N ASP A 156 -15.36 -13.20 17.43
CA ASP A 156 -15.41 -11.98 16.65
C ASP A 156 -16.83 -11.43 16.58
N ASN A 157 -17.10 -10.38 17.37
CA ASN A 157 -18.37 -9.73 17.56
C ASN A 157 -18.21 -8.21 17.72
N GLU A 158 -19.29 -7.52 18.13
CA GLU A 158 -19.29 -6.06 18.31
C GLU A 158 -18.61 -5.54 19.58
N GLU A 159 -18.03 -6.39 20.45
CA GLU A 159 -17.47 -5.96 21.73
C GLU A 159 -16.35 -4.91 21.57
N PHE A 160 -15.55 -5.05 20.50
CA PHE A 160 -14.46 -4.11 20.19
C PHE A 160 -14.89 -2.95 19.29
N TYR A 161 -16.16 -2.84 18.90
CA TYR A 161 -16.60 -1.74 18.06
C TYR A 161 -16.44 -0.39 18.75
N GLN A 162 -15.79 0.55 18.06
CA GLN A 162 -15.54 1.91 18.53
C GLN A 162 -16.08 2.91 17.49
N GLU A 163 -17.22 3.54 17.80
CA GLU A 163 -17.87 4.47 16.87
C GLU A 163 -16.96 5.62 16.44
N ALA A 164 -16.16 6.17 17.35
CA ALA A 164 -15.24 7.27 17.05
C ALA A 164 -14.18 6.88 16.02
N VAL A 165 -13.63 5.66 16.15
CA VAL A 165 -12.65 5.10 15.21
C VAL A 165 -13.28 4.85 13.86
N TYR A 166 -14.41 4.15 13.84
CA TYR A 166 -15.08 3.80 12.60
C TYR A 166 -15.54 5.04 11.81
N ARG A 167 -16.06 6.06 12.50
CA ARG A 167 -16.40 7.35 11.89
C ARG A 167 -15.16 8.06 11.33
N PHE A 168 -14.08 8.06 12.06
CA PHE A 168 -12.82 8.66 11.61
C PHE A 168 -12.30 7.97 10.35
N HIS A 169 -12.29 6.64 10.29
CA HIS A 169 -11.89 5.92 9.09
C HIS A 169 -12.80 6.19 7.89
N HIS A 170 -14.12 6.27 8.08
CA HIS A 170 -15.03 6.71 7.01
C HIS A 170 -14.63 8.07 6.45
N GLU A 171 -14.34 9.04 7.30
CA GLU A 171 -13.96 10.38 6.88
C GLU A 171 -12.57 10.38 6.20
N LEU A 172 -11.59 9.74 6.81
CA LEU A 172 -10.22 9.64 6.32
C LEU A 172 -10.18 9.05 4.91
N TYR A 173 -10.77 7.89 4.73
CA TYR A 173 -10.70 7.18 3.45
C TYR A 173 -11.63 7.75 2.38
N THR A 174 -12.74 8.38 2.75
CA THR A 174 -13.52 9.19 1.79
C THR A 174 -12.69 10.36 1.26
N ARG A 175 -11.99 11.07 2.14
CA ARG A 175 -11.11 12.18 1.75
C ARG A 175 -9.94 11.69 0.89
N LEU A 176 -9.32 10.58 1.26
CA LEU A 176 -8.22 10.00 0.48
C LEU A 176 -8.68 9.60 -0.92
N LEU A 177 -9.82 8.92 -1.04
CA LEU A 177 -10.41 8.52 -2.31
C LEU A 177 -10.69 9.74 -3.21
N VAL A 178 -11.33 10.78 -2.67
CA VAL A 178 -11.61 12.01 -3.41
C VAL A 178 -10.32 12.74 -3.81
N THR A 179 -9.32 12.75 -2.93
CA THR A 179 -8.02 13.37 -3.24
C THR A 179 -7.33 12.64 -4.40
N LEU A 180 -7.29 11.31 -4.36
CA LEU A 180 -6.72 10.48 -5.44
C LEU A 180 -7.48 10.67 -6.76
N ASP A 181 -8.81 10.74 -6.71
CA ASP A 181 -9.65 10.96 -7.90
C ASP A 181 -9.36 12.32 -8.59
N GLN A 182 -8.92 13.32 -7.84
CA GLN A 182 -8.61 14.65 -8.38
C GLN A 182 -7.19 14.77 -8.96
N LEU A 183 -6.30 13.82 -8.69
CA LEU A 183 -4.94 13.87 -9.21
C LEU A 183 -4.89 13.68 -10.73
N THR A 184 -3.94 14.35 -11.34
CA THR A 184 -3.70 14.25 -12.79
C THR A 184 -2.82 13.04 -13.13
N LEU A 185 -1.84 12.74 -12.27
CA LEU A 185 -0.92 11.61 -12.38
C LEU A 185 -0.90 10.81 -11.08
N PRO A 186 -0.65 9.49 -11.13
CA PRO A 186 -0.36 8.70 -9.93
C PRO A 186 0.79 9.36 -9.13
N PRO A 187 0.64 9.57 -7.82
CA PRO A 187 1.60 10.31 -7.01
C PRO A 187 2.76 9.42 -6.54
N LEU A 188 3.50 8.82 -7.47
CA LEU A 188 4.50 7.79 -7.21
C LEU A 188 5.90 8.40 -7.09
N ASP A 189 6.47 8.33 -5.90
CA ASP A 189 7.86 8.68 -5.60
C ASP A 189 8.75 7.44 -5.59
N PHE A 190 9.34 7.12 -6.72
CA PHE A 190 10.21 5.96 -6.87
C PHE A 190 11.51 6.08 -6.08
N SER A 191 11.93 7.28 -5.67
CA SER A 191 13.14 7.46 -4.88
C SER A 191 13.06 6.76 -3.52
N ARG A 192 11.85 6.67 -2.94
CA ARG A 192 11.61 6.03 -1.64
C ARG A 192 12.00 4.56 -1.62
N HIS A 193 11.68 3.85 -2.71
CA HIS A 193 12.09 2.46 -2.87
C HIS A 193 13.62 2.31 -2.89
N PHE A 194 14.31 3.13 -3.66
CA PHE A 194 15.77 3.07 -3.75
C PHE A 194 16.47 3.53 -2.48
N LEU A 195 15.90 4.47 -1.74
CA LEU A 195 16.38 4.85 -0.40
C LEU A 195 16.25 3.69 0.59
N ALA A 196 15.13 2.95 0.55
CA ALA A 196 14.94 1.75 1.36
C ALA A 196 15.96 0.67 0.99
N MET A 197 16.23 0.43 -0.30
CA MET A 197 17.29 -0.48 -0.75
C MET A 197 18.65 -0.07 -0.20
N LYS A 198 18.98 1.22 -0.25
CA LYS A 198 20.25 1.75 0.27
C LYS A 198 20.39 1.50 1.77
N SER A 199 19.32 1.72 2.54
CA SER A 199 19.29 1.40 3.97
C SER A 199 19.49 -0.09 4.21
N SER A 200 18.77 -0.96 3.48
CA SER A 200 18.89 -2.41 3.63
C SER A 200 20.31 -2.91 3.35
N VAL A 201 20.99 -2.37 2.33
CA VAL A 201 22.40 -2.70 2.07
C VAL A 201 23.29 -2.29 3.24
N ALA A 202 23.06 -1.09 3.82
CA ALA A 202 23.84 -0.63 4.97
C ALA A 202 23.59 -1.50 6.22
N ASP A 203 22.33 -1.86 6.47
CA ASP A 203 21.95 -2.71 7.59
C ASP A 203 22.51 -4.13 7.47
N CYS A 204 22.46 -4.72 6.26
CA CYS A 204 23.07 -6.02 5.97
C CYS A 204 24.59 -6.00 6.22
N LEU A 205 25.29 -4.93 5.80
CA LEU A 205 26.72 -4.78 6.04
C LEU A 205 27.05 -4.65 7.52
N ALA A 206 26.24 -3.93 8.28
CA ALA A 206 26.41 -3.77 9.72
C ALA A 206 26.19 -5.10 10.47
N ALA A 207 25.25 -5.92 10.00
CA ALA A 207 24.91 -7.22 10.61
C ALA A 207 25.90 -8.35 10.24
N GLN A 208 26.51 -8.29 9.05
CA GLN A 208 27.38 -9.36 8.54
C GLN A 208 28.86 -8.95 8.58
N SER A 209 29.51 -9.18 9.72
CA SER A 209 30.95 -8.93 9.89
C SER A 209 31.88 -9.78 9.02
N ASN A 210 31.36 -10.80 8.32
CA ASN A 210 32.13 -11.80 7.56
C ASN A 210 31.69 -11.94 6.08
N ALA A 211 31.17 -10.86 5.48
CA ALA A 211 30.86 -10.90 4.04
C ALA A 211 32.11 -11.20 3.20
N PRO A 212 32.01 -12.02 2.14
CA PRO A 212 33.11 -12.29 1.24
C PRO A 212 33.71 -11.00 0.68
N ALA A 213 35.06 -10.94 0.56
CA ALA A 213 35.75 -9.75 0.07
C ALA A 213 35.27 -9.33 -1.33
N GLU A 214 34.98 -10.29 -2.19
CA GLU A 214 34.43 -10.07 -3.54
C GLU A 214 33.10 -9.31 -3.51
N VAL A 215 32.20 -9.64 -2.56
CA VAL A 215 30.93 -8.93 -2.37
C VAL A 215 31.19 -7.51 -1.87
N LEU A 216 32.10 -7.35 -0.91
CA LEU A 216 32.41 -6.02 -0.34
C LEU A 216 33.00 -5.06 -1.38
N GLU A 217 33.74 -5.57 -2.36
CA GLU A 217 34.32 -4.77 -3.43
C GLU A 217 33.28 -4.20 -4.41
N GLU A 218 32.16 -4.89 -4.60
CA GLU A 218 31.08 -4.46 -5.52
C GLU A 218 30.08 -3.47 -4.89
N ILE A 219 29.99 -3.42 -3.56
CA ILE A 219 29.03 -2.58 -2.85
C ILE A 219 29.15 -1.08 -3.18
N PRO A 220 30.33 -0.46 -3.25
CA PRO A 220 30.43 0.95 -3.61
C PRO A 220 29.80 1.28 -4.96
N ALA A 221 30.02 0.41 -5.97
CA ALA A 221 29.43 0.59 -7.29
C ALA A 221 27.91 0.43 -7.28
N LEU A 222 27.39 -0.50 -6.49
CA LEU A 222 25.97 -0.67 -6.27
C LEU A 222 25.36 0.58 -5.62
N LEU A 223 25.94 1.07 -4.52
CA LEU A 223 25.45 2.26 -3.81
C LEU A 223 25.51 3.53 -4.67
N GLU A 224 26.54 3.67 -5.51
CA GLU A 224 26.63 4.76 -6.48
C GLU A 224 25.50 4.66 -7.52
N SER A 225 25.23 3.47 -8.02
CA SER A 225 24.16 3.22 -8.99
C SER A 225 22.78 3.53 -8.38
N ILE A 226 22.52 3.07 -7.15
CA ILE A 226 21.30 3.38 -6.40
C ILE A 226 21.15 4.90 -6.23
N SER A 227 22.25 5.60 -5.86
CA SER A 227 22.19 7.05 -5.65
C SER A 227 21.84 7.81 -6.93
N LYS A 228 22.41 7.43 -8.08
CA LYS A 228 22.06 8.03 -9.39
C LYS A 228 20.60 7.82 -9.78
N VAL A 229 20.06 6.64 -9.50
CA VAL A 229 18.64 6.36 -9.77
C VAL A 229 17.74 7.15 -8.82
N CYS A 230 18.11 7.28 -7.53
CA CYS A 230 17.40 8.13 -6.58
C CYS A 230 17.28 9.58 -7.09
N GLU A 231 18.39 10.20 -7.48
CA GLU A 231 18.41 11.57 -8.01
C GLU A 231 17.46 11.74 -9.22
N SER A 232 17.45 10.76 -10.11
CA SER A 232 16.57 10.79 -11.28
C SER A 232 15.09 10.61 -10.90
N ALA A 233 14.82 9.77 -9.89
CA ALA A 233 13.48 9.52 -9.36
C ALA A 233 12.94 10.74 -8.61
N ASP A 234 13.79 11.43 -7.84
CA ASP A 234 13.41 12.69 -7.17
C ASP A 234 12.98 13.75 -8.18
N LEU A 235 13.78 13.96 -9.25
CA LEU A 235 13.43 14.89 -10.33
C LEU A 235 12.13 14.51 -11.03
N LEU A 236 11.86 13.22 -11.22
CA LEU A 236 10.61 12.73 -11.79
C LEU A 236 9.43 13.06 -10.85
N TYR A 237 9.61 12.82 -9.54
CA TYR A 237 8.55 13.09 -8.56
C TYR A 237 8.23 14.59 -8.46
N GLU A 238 9.24 15.46 -8.49
CA GLU A 238 9.03 16.91 -8.58
C GLU A 238 8.12 17.26 -9.77
N LYS A 239 8.37 16.67 -10.94
CA LYS A 239 7.52 16.89 -12.12
C LYS A 239 6.10 16.35 -11.99
N ILE A 240 5.94 15.21 -11.32
CA ILE A 240 4.61 14.67 -11.00
C ILE A 240 3.85 15.66 -10.10
N GLN A 241 4.52 16.19 -9.06
CA GLN A 241 3.92 17.17 -8.15
C GLN A 241 3.57 18.49 -8.88
N GLU A 242 4.44 19.01 -9.74
CA GLU A 242 4.16 20.20 -10.55
C GLU A 242 2.88 20.01 -11.40
N ILE A 243 2.71 18.87 -12.02
CA ILE A 243 1.53 18.55 -12.83
C ILE A 243 0.28 18.40 -11.96
N ASN A 244 0.37 17.67 -10.86
CA ASN A 244 -0.74 17.45 -9.93
C ASN A 244 -1.20 18.76 -9.25
N ASN A 245 -0.28 19.69 -8.99
CA ASN A 245 -0.57 21.00 -8.43
C ASN A 245 -0.97 22.05 -9.49
N HIS A 246 -1.16 21.61 -10.75
CA HIS A 246 -1.52 22.50 -11.88
C HIS A 246 -0.53 23.65 -12.13
N THR A 247 0.70 23.51 -11.69
CA THR A 247 1.77 24.49 -11.96
C THR A 247 2.32 24.39 -13.39
N VAL A 248 2.09 23.23 -14.02
CA VAL A 248 2.40 22.96 -15.43
C VAL A 248 1.15 22.46 -16.14
N SER A 249 0.85 23.04 -17.30
CA SER A 249 -0.26 22.58 -18.14
C SER A 249 0.10 21.28 -18.86
N ALA A 250 -0.77 20.29 -18.77
CA ALA A 250 -0.64 19.02 -19.47
C ALA A 250 -1.94 18.69 -20.20
N ASP A 251 -1.87 18.27 -21.47
CA ASP A 251 -3.05 17.84 -22.20
C ASP A 251 -3.41 16.36 -21.89
N PHE A 252 -4.67 15.99 -22.12
CA PHE A 252 -5.18 14.67 -21.77
C PHE A 252 -4.42 13.50 -22.43
N PRO A 253 -4.05 13.50 -23.72
CA PRO A 253 -3.24 12.45 -24.32
C PRO A 253 -1.88 12.28 -23.66
N MET A 254 -1.21 13.38 -23.33
CA MET A 254 0.09 13.37 -22.64
C MET A 254 -0.06 12.78 -21.24
N VAL A 255 -1.05 13.21 -20.48
CA VAL A 255 -1.35 12.72 -19.11
C VAL A 255 -1.61 11.22 -19.10
N SER A 256 -2.48 10.74 -19.98
CA SER A 256 -2.80 9.31 -20.07
C SER A 256 -1.56 8.47 -20.41
N GLY A 257 -0.73 8.94 -21.34
CA GLY A 257 0.52 8.28 -21.69
C GLY A 257 1.55 8.26 -20.56
N LEU A 258 1.63 9.33 -19.77
CA LEU A 258 2.52 9.42 -18.60
C LEU A 258 2.03 8.52 -17.46
N SER A 259 0.74 8.53 -17.13
CA SER A 259 0.15 7.66 -16.10
C SER A 259 0.45 6.19 -16.39
N SER A 260 0.22 5.74 -17.63
CA SER A 260 0.52 4.36 -18.03
C SER A 260 2.01 4.02 -17.90
N LYS A 261 2.91 4.96 -18.20
CA LYS A 261 4.36 4.74 -18.03
C LYS A 261 4.75 4.65 -16.56
N LEU A 262 4.21 5.52 -15.70
CA LEU A 262 4.48 5.50 -14.26
C LEU A 262 4.02 4.18 -13.64
N LEU A 263 2.81 3.72 -13.95
CA LEU A 263 2.28 2.45 -13.48
C LEU A 263 3.07 1.25 -14.04
N HIS A 264 3.56 1.36 -15.28
CA HIS A 264 4.44 0.33 -15.83
C HIS A 264 5.80 0.26 -15.11
N ILE A 265 6.39 1.41 -14.76
CA ILE A 265 7.61 1.45 -13.95
C ILE A 265 7.33 0.82 -12.59
N PHE A 266 6.24 1.22 -11.91
CA PHE A 266 5.84 0.66 -10.63
C PHE A 266 5.75 -0.87 -10.70
N ARG A 267 5.01 -1.41 -11.68
CA ARG A 267 4.91 -2.86 -11.88
C ARG A 267 6.27 -3.53 -12.08
N LYS A 268 7.15 -2.93 -12.90
CA LYS A 268 8.50 -3.46 -13.11
C LYS A 268 9.31 -3.50 -11.82
N MET A 269 9.16 -2.49 -10.97
CA MET A 269 9.83 -2.47 -9.67
C MET A 269 9.31 -3.60 -8.78
N GLN A 270 7.99 -3.84 -8.73
CA GLN A 270 7.43 -4.98 -8.00
C GLN A 270 7.99 -6.31 -8.56
N ASP A 271 8.04 -6.47 -9.88
CA ASP A 271 8.56 -7.68 -10.52
C ASP A 271 10.05 -7.95 -10.20
N TYR A 272 10.87 -6.90 -10.06
CA TYR A 272 12.31 -7.04 -9.86
C TYR A 272 12.73 -7.07 -8.41
N PHE A 273 12.10 -6.30 -7.54
CA PHE A 273 12.59 -6.05 -6.19
C PHE A 273 11.76 -6.72 -5.09
N VAL A 274 10.47 -6.96 -5.30
CA VAL A 274 9.67 -7.66 -4.30
C VAL A 274 9.89 -9.16 -4.41
N ARG A 275 10.35 -9.76 -3.30
CA ARG A 275 10.59 -11.20 -3.16
C ARG A 275 10.04 -11.67 -1.82
N LEU A 276 9.52 -12.88 -1.80
CA LEU A 276 9.24 -13.58 -0.56
C LEU A 276 10.46 -14.41 -0.17
N ASP A 277 10.84 -14.33 1.09
CA ASP A 277 11.87 -15.19 1.65
C ASP A 277 11.23 -16.46 2.21
N TRP A 278 11.51 -17.58 1.56
CA TRP A 278 11.02 -18.89 1.97
C TRP A 278 12.07 -19.73 2.72
N GLN A 279 13.27 -19.21 2.93
CA GLN A 279 14.39 -20.00 3.45
C GLN A 279 14.45 -20.00 4.97
N ASP A 280 14.04 -18.93 5.62
CA ASP A 280 14.30 -18.74 7.06
C ASP A 280 13.29 -19.40 7.98
N ALA A 281 12.09 -19.64 7.54
CA ALA A 281 11.13 -20.41 8.30
C ALA A 281 9.97 -20.83 7.42
N VAL A 282 9.46 -21.99 7.67
CA VAL A 282 8.12 -22.37 7.21
C VAL A 282 7.11 -21.54 8.01
N PHE A 283 7.06 -20.27 7.76
CA PHE A 283 6.00 -19.44 8.28
C PHE A 283 4.92 -19.39 7.25
N PHE A 284 3.99 -20.13 7.49
CA PHE A 284 2.76 -20.09 6.82
C PHE A 284 1.89 -19.04 7.52
N PRO A 285 1.31 -18.15 6.79
CA PRO A 285 1.62 -17.59 5.47
C PRO A 285 2.22 -16.19 5.54
N HIS A 286 2.55 -15.73 6.69
CA HIS A 286 2.81 -14.32 7.01
C HIS A 286 4.28 -13.99 7.19
N SER A 287 5.14 -14.78 6.60
CA SER A 287 6.55 -14.47 6.65
C SER A 287 6.86 -13.28 5.76
N ALA A 288 7.64 -12.39 6.30
CA ALA A 288 7.96 -11.10 5.75
C ALA A 288 8.31 -11.13 4.26
N ALA A 289 7.78 -10.17 3.52
CA ALA A 289 8.31 -9.85 2.22
C ALA A 289 9.74 -9.34 2.38
N SER A 290 10.68 -10.00 1.74
CA SER A 290 12.05 -9.51 1.63
C SER A 290 12.18 -8.68 0.36
N LEU A 291 12.76 -7.50 0.47
CA LEU A 291 13.11 -6.67 -0.68
C LEU A 291 14.36 -7.15 -1.40
N LEU A 292 15.06 -8.08 -0.79
CA LEU A 292 16.24 -8.69 -1.39
C LEU A 292 15.83 -10.02 -2.03
N PRO A 293 16.34 -10.31 -3.23
CA PRO A 293 16.14 -11.62 -3.81
C PRO A 293 16.67 -12.68 -2.86
N SER A 294 15.85 -13.65 -2.53
CA SER A 294 16.28 -14.88 -1.87
C SER A 294 16.90 -15.84 -2.87
N ASP A 295 17.77 -15.44 -3.75
CA ASP A 295 18.52 -16.10 -4.85
C ASP A 295 18.26 -15.44 -6.21
#